data_4f2452188db2b65efa3daed7f1a4ee2a
#
_entry.id   4f2452188db2b65efa3daed7f1a4ee2a
#
_cell.length_a   1.000
_cell.length_b   1.000
_cell.length_c   1.000
_cell.angle_alpha   90.00
_cell.angle_beta   90.00
_cell.angle_gamma   90.00
#
_symmetry.space_group_name_H-M   'P 1'
#
loop_
_entity.id
_entity.type
_entity.pdbx_description
1 polymer ?
#
loop_
_entity_poly.entity_id
_entity_poly.type
_entity_poly.pdbx_seq_one_letter_code
_entity_poly.pdbx_strand_id
1 'polypeptide(L)'
;MTIAHLNLLRRSGAAREIVRYKAPMPTGALKEGVIVDDYDMVCIVPRSFSPTDRAEDTEAMERALSAYASVGLTPEPKKTFFGQDNADFWGATIQGEVSRVRAHREVTVRTMTLVCALLRQRKATARIWNAIVGLAVYVSLYAWPALAFLDIVFHEADAYAPGEVFVPSRKALAELASWLAFVPFMSVDLRAKVDTRVFATDASSRSCAAVVTRLPEYLVRELWRQRPRRGVGQRYAGAADNLVDDASSACVGSEAANTQGDEAASTWSAELCNAVGWEPVFKYSVQRSEHIDTKEARPICTLVRQLACEVRSEGLRVLDLSDSSPNVGAWAKGRSSSGRLGPLLRRVAPDQLLTDLQIAVLYVPTSANPADNPTRGRRVRRAPVDTERSALADALLSGRFDSLTDASFRSSTLQAPPLSVLLEPVAGPPYPDDICGTS
;
A
#
# COMPACT_ATOMS: atom_id res chain seq x y z
N MET A 1 3.79 13.42 21.98
CA MET A 1 3.19 14.62 21.35
C MET A 1 1.96 14.24 20.51
N THR A 2 2.07 13.39 19.52
CA THR A 2 0.95 13.01 18.59
C THR A 2 -0.32 12.50 19.28
N ILE A 3 -0.22 11.71 20.36
CA ILE A 3 -1.41 11.21 21.09
C ILE A 3 -2.15 12.35 21.82
N ALA A 4 -1.44 13.25 22.48
CA ALA A 4 -2.04 14.40 23.16
C ALA A 4 -2.70 15.34 22.14
N HIS A 5 -2.04 15.60 21.02
CA HIS A 5 -2.56 16.39 19.90
C HIS A 5 -3.84 15.76 19.33
N LEU A 6 -3.82 14.47 19.02
CA LEU A 6 -4.99 13.75 18.52
C LEU A 6 -6.16 13.78 19.53
N ASN A 7 -5.89 13.63 20.83
CA ASN A 7 -6.92 13.69 21.85
C ASN A 7 -7.54 15.08 21.99
N LEU A 8 -6.73 16.14 21.86
CA LEU A 8 -7.22 17.53 21.83
C LEU A 8 -8.20 17.73 20.67
N LEU A 9 -7.81 17.34 19.46
CA LEU A 9 -8.63 17.47 18.25
C LEU A 9 -9.93 16.67 18.36
N ARG A 10 -9.88 15.44 18.85
CA ARG A 10 -11.08 14.59 19.04
C ARG A 10 -12.08 15.18 20.02
N ARG A 11 -11.64 15.79 21.12
CA ARG A 11 -12.51 16.43 22.08
C ARG A 11 -13.30 17.61 21.50
N SER A 12 -12.74 18.29 20.51
CA SER A 12 -13.43 19.38 19.80
C SER A 12 -14.33 18.90 18.66
N GLY A 13 -14.36 17.59 18.40
CA GLY A 13 -15.11 17.02 17.27
C GLY A 13 -14.40 17.11 15.92
N ALA A 14 -13.12 17.50 15.90
CA ALA A 14 -12.20 17.26 14.77
C ALA A 14 -11.60 15.87 14.85
N ALA A 15 -10.78 15.50 13.86
CA ALA A 15 -10.08 14.23 13.79
C ALA A 15 -11.02 12.99 13.86
N ARG A 16 -12.13 13.03 13.13
CA ARG A 16 -13.13 11.95 13.05
C ARG A 16 -12.72 10.87 12.05
N GLU A 17 -12.32 11.26 10.84
CA GLU A 17 -11.98 10.40 9.70
C GLU A 17 -10.46 10.30 9.52
N ILE A 18 -9.77 9.90 10.60
CA ILE A 18 -8.30 9.86 10.63
C ILE A 18 -7.74 8.78 9.72
N VAL A 19 -6.88 9.20 8.81
CA VAL A 19 -5.99 8.32 8.04
C VAL A 19 -4.91 7.77 8.95
N ARG A 20 -4.88 6.46 9.14
CA ARG A 20 -3.91 5.78 9.99
C ARG A 20 -2.93 5.00 9.13
N TYR A 21 -1.68 4.98 9.56
CA TYR A 21 -0.67 4.16 8.92
C TYR A 21 -1.09 2.68 8.94
N LYS A 22 -0.97 2.02 7.79
CA LYS A 22 -1.35 0.61 7.58
C LYS A 22 -2.85 0.28 7.73
N ALA A 23 -3.70 1.20 8.10
CA ALA A 23 -5.14 0.97 8.17
C ALA A 23 -5.83 1.21 6.82
N PRO A 24 -7.02 0.63 6.60
CA PRO A 24 -7.86 0.98 5.45
C PRO A 24 -8.19 2.48 5.45
N MET A 25 -8.21 3.08 4.25
CA MET A 25 -8.61 4.48 4.11
C MET A 25 -10.04 4.68 4.64
N PRO A 26 -10.32 5.72 5.43
CA PRO A 26 -11.67 6.07 5.84
C PRO A 26 -12.61 6.22 4.64
N THR A 27 -13.91 6.00 4.82
CA THR A 27 -14.92 6.01 3.74
C THR A 27 -15.57 7.37 3.51
N GLY A 28 -15.59 8.27 4.51
CA GLY A 28 -16.16 9.62 4.42
C GLY A 28 -15.52 10.49 3.33
N ALA A 29 -16.12 11.63 3.01
CA ALA A 29 -15.54 12.58 2.05
C ALA A 29 -14.29 13.26 2.61
N LEU A 30 -14.29 13.58 3.90
CA LEU A 30 -13.17 14.17 4.61
C LEU A 30 -12.14 13.10 4.97
N LYS A 31 -10.86 13.38 4.72
CA LYS A 31 -9.71 12.58 5.15
C LYS A 31 -8.81 13.46 6.00
N GLU A 32 -8.63 13.07 7.24
CA GLU A 32 -7.87 13.84 8.22
C GLU A 32 -6.59 13.09 8.59
N GLY A 33 -5.52 13.80 8.84
CA GLY A 33 -4.25 13.20 9.28
C GLY A 33 -3.56 14.05 10.33
N VAL A 34 -2.88 13.38 11.25
CA VAL A 34 -2.07 14.02 12.29
C VAL A 34 -0.69 13.41 12.26
N ILE A 35 0.33 14.22 11.98
CA ILE A 35 1.73 13.80 12.01
C ILE A 35 2.47 14.75 12.96
N VAL A 36 2.85 14.24 14.12
CA VAL A 36 3.57 14.96 15.18
C VAL A 36 2.79 16.21 15.61
N ASP A 37 3.04 17.36 15.01
CA ASP A 37 2.47 18.67 15.24
C ASP A 37 1.60 19.19 14.07
N ASP A 38 1.70 18.57 12.91
CA ASP A 38 0.89 18.94 11.74
C ASP A 38 -0.48 18.24 11.77
N TYR A 39 -1.53 19.00 11.46
CA TYR A 39 -2.89 18.50 11.24
C TYR A 39 -3.35 18.96 9.89
N ASP A 40 -3.51 18.03 8.98
CA ASP A 40 -3.88 18.28 7.60
C ASP A 40 -5.13 17.49 7.22
N MET A 41 -5.83 17.97 6.21
CA MET A 41 -7.02 17.31 5.72
C MET A 41 -7.22 17.51 4.22
N VAL A 42 -7.89 16.53 3.62
CA VAL A 42 -8.31 16.55 2.22
C VAL A 42 -9.81 16.24 2.17
N CYS A 43 -10.58 17.09 1.55
CA CYS A 43 -12.02 16.88 1.35
C CYS A 43 -12.32 16.56 -0.11
N ILE A 44 -13.13 15.52 -0.34
CA ILE A 44 -13.65 15.17 -1.67
C ILE A 44 -14.90 15.98 -1.89
N VAL A 45 -14.85 16.93 -2.82
CA VAL A 45 -15.95 17.84 -3.14
C VAL A 45 -16.48 17.61 -4.56
N PRO A 46 -17.74 17.97 -4.85
CA PRO A 46 -18.27 17.97 -6.22
C PRO A 46 -17.46 18.89 -7.14
N ARG A 47 -17.46 18.64 -8.46
CA ARG A 47 -16.80 19.53 -9.43
C ARG A 47 -17.38 20.95 -9.47
N SER A 48 -18.64 21.12 -9.10
CA SER A 48 -19.31 22.41 -9.01
C SER A 48 -18.98 23.20 -7.74
N PHE A 49 -18.18 22.64 -6.84
CA PHE A 49 -17.77 23.28 -5.60
C PHE A 49 -16.89 24.49 -5.90
N SER A 50 -17.22 25.62 -5.26
CA SER A 50 -16.39 26.83 -5.30
C SER A 50 -15.49 26.88 -4.08
N PRO A 51 -14.25 27.36 -4.17
CA PRO A 51 -13.38 27.59 -3.00
C PRO A 51 -13.98 28.51 -1.93
N THR A 52 -15.01 29.27 -2.30
CA THR A 52 -15.77 30.12 -1.37
C THR A 52 -16.88 29.37 -0.63
N ASP A 53 -17.24 28.18 -1.08
CA ASP A 53 -18.25 27.35 -0.42
C ASP A 53 -17.68 26.75 0.86
N ARG A 54 -18.53 26.50 1.83
CA ARG A 54 -18.14 25.78 3.06
C ARG A 54 -18.27 24.29 2.85
N ALA A 55 -17.18 23.56 3.11
CA ALA A 55 -17.15 22.11 3.10
C ALA A 55 -16.79 21.55 4.49
N GLU A 56 -16.85 20.25 4.64
CA GLU A 56 -16.55 19.56 5.91
C GLU A 56 -15.14 19.87 6.43
N ASP A 57 -14.17 20.12 5.55
CA ASP A 57 -12.80 20.50 5.91
C ASP A 57 -12.75 21.87 6.60
N THR A 58 -13.53 22.85 6.11
CA THR A 58 -13.60 24.18 6.72
C THR A 58 -14.12 24.08 8.14
N GLU A 59 -15.19 23.34 8.36
CA GLU A 59 -15.77 23.14 9.71
C GLU A 59 -14.82 22.36 10.63
N ALA A 60 -14.12 21.34 10.11
CA ALA A 60 -13.16 20.57 10.89
C ALA A 60 -11.95 21.43 11.30
N MET A 61 -11.48 22.31 10.41
CA MET A 61 -10.40 23.25 10.69
C MET A 61 -10.81 24.30 11.74
N GLU A 62 -12.02 24.87 11.64
CA GLU A 62 -12.53 25.81 12.64
C GLU A 62 -12.59 25.15 14.04
N ARG A 63 -13.04 23.89 14.10
CA ARG A 63 -13.05 23.14 15.37
C ARG A 63 -11.63 22.91 15.90
N ALA A 64 -10.67 22.59 15.02
CA ALA A 64 -9.28 22.39 15.39
C ALA A 64 -8.64 23.68 15.91
N LEU A 65 -8.84 24.79 15.21
CA LEU A 65 -8.33 26.10 15.63
C LEU A 65 -8.89 26.53 16.99
N SER A 66 -10.19 26.31 17.21
CA SER A 66 -10.83 26.55 18.52
C SER A 66 -10.21 25.67 19.62
N ALA A 67 -9.93 24.40 19.32
CA ALA A 67 -9.27 23.51 20.26
C ALA A 67 -7.86 23.99 20.62
N TYR A 68 -7.07 24.41 19.64
CA TYR A 68 -5.73 24.96 19.88
C TYR A 68 -5.78 26.22 20.73
N ALA A 69 -6.67 27.14 20.41
CA ALA A 69 -6.83 28.38 21.19
C ALA A 69 -7.21 28.09 22.66
N SER A 70 -8.04 27.08 22.91
CA SER A 70 -8.45 26.69 24.27
C SER A 70 -7.32 26.23 25.20
N VAL A 71 -6.20 25.81 24.61
CA VAL A 71 -4.99 25.36 25.34
C VAL A 71 -3.79 26.27 25.11
N GLY A 72 -4.01 27.47 24.52
CA GLY A 72 -2.95 28.48 24.29
C GLY A 72 -1.99 28.13 23.16
N LEU A 73 -2.34 27.21 22.25
CA LEU A 73 -1.55 26.92 21.06
C LEU A 73 -1.96 27.85 19.92
N THR A 74 -0.96 28.45 19.27
CA THR A 74 -1.17 29.34 18.13
C THR A 74 -0.62 28.68 16.87
N PRO A 75 -1.44 28.45 15.82
CA PRO A 75 -0.96 27.94 14.55
C PRO A 75 0.04 28.91 13.90
N GLU A 76 1.03 28.40 13.18
CA GLU A 76 1.95 29.22 12.39
C GLU A 76 1.21 29.76 11.15
N PRO A 77 0.99 31.09 11.04
CA PRO A 77 0.17 31.66 9.97
C PRO A 77 0.72 31.35 8.55
N LYS A 78 2.05 31.22 8.40
CA LYS A 78 2.67 30.94 7.11
C LYS A 78 2.47 29.50 6.64
N LYS A 79 2.12 28.60 7.56
CA LYS A 79 1.88 27.18 7.28
C LYS A 79 0.39 26.82 7.25
N THR A 80 -0.47 27.74 7.66
CA THR A 80 -1.92 27.54 7.70
C THR A 80 -2.53 27.96 6.38
N PHE A 81 -3.19 27.05 5.69
CA PHE A 81 -3.86 27.30 4.41
C PHE A 81 -5.22 26.60 4.38
N PHE A 82 -6.14 27.09 3.54
CA PHE A 82 -7.51 26.61 3.42
C PHE A 82 -7.91 26.56 1.95
N GLY A 83 -8.82 25.64 1.59
CA GLY A 83 -9.52 25.61 0.31
C GLY A 83 -8.61 25.64 -0.92
N GLN A 84 -7.45 24.98 -0.86
CA GLN A 84 -6.51 24.91 -1.97
C GLN A 84 -6.74 23.64 -2.80
N ASP A 85 -6.94 23.81 -4.10
CA ASP A 85 -7.02 22.69 -5.04
C ASP A 85 -5.68 21.99 -5.21
N ASN A 86 -4.58 22.72 -5.05
CA ASN A 86 -3.23 22.20 -5.13
C ASN A 86 -2.47 22.52 -3.86
N ALA A 87 -1.98 21.51 -3.19
CA ALA A 87 -1.26 21.68 -1.92
C ALA A 87 -0.08 20.71 -1.80
N ASP A 88 0.97 21.20 -1.14
CA ASP A 88 2.13 20.40 -0.75
C ASP A 88 2.09 20.17 0.76
N PHE A 89 1.87 18.94 1.18
CA PHE A 89 1.96 18.55 2.57
C PHE A 89 2.35 17.06 2.72
N TRP A 90 2.91 16.69 3.86
CA TRP A 90 3.44 15.35 4.15
C TRP A 90 4.41 14.81 3.08
N GLY A 91 5.15 15.70 2.45
CA GLY A 91 6.06 15.32 1.36
C GLY A 91 5.37 14.94 0.05
N ALA A 92 4.08 15.20 -0.10
CA ALA A 92 3.32 14.96 -1.30
C ALA A 92 2.83 16.26 -1.95
N THR A 93 2.73 16.27 -3.26
CA THR A 93 1.94 17.27 -4.00
C THR A 93 0.60 16.66 -4.36
N ILE A 94 -0.48 17.22 -3.85
CA ILE A 94 -1.86 16.89 -4.24
C ILE A 94 -2.32 17.89 -5.27
N GLN A 95 -2.83 17.41 -6.39
CA GLN A 95 -3.41 18.19 -7.49
C GLN A 95 -4.91 17.87 -7.58
N GLY A 96 -5.74 18.68 -6.95
CA GLY A 96 -7.19 18.43 -6.82
C GLY A 96 -7.93 18.43 -8.16
N GLU A 97 -7.62 19.37 -9.07
CA GLU A 97 -8.23 19.45 -10.40
C GLU A 97 -8.13 18.15 -11.18
N VAL A 98 -6.91 17.59 -11.26
CA VAL A 98 -6.63 16.33 -11.95
C VAL A 98 -6.71 15.11 -11.02
N SER A 99 -6.94 15.35 -9.72
CA SER A 99 -7.04 14.33 -8.66
C SER A 99 -5.84 13.38 -8.62
N ARG A 100 -4.65 13.94 -8.75
CA ARG A 100 -3.40 13.18 -8.69
C ARG A 100 -2.57 13.55 -7.47
N VAL A 101 -1.92 12.52 -6.90
CA VAL A 101 -0.94 12.66 -5.83
C VAL A 101 0.40 12.15 -6.33
N ARG A 102 1.45 12.90 -6.07
CA ARG A 102 2.82 12.53 -6.45
C ARG A 102 3.83 13.04 -5.41
N ALA A 103 5.07 12.60 -5.52
CA ALA A 103 6.17 13.16 -4.76
C ALA A 103 6.33 14.66 -5.03
N HIS A 104 6.80 15.40 -4.03
CA HIS A 104 7.05 16.84 -4.16
C HIS A 104 7.93 17.14 -5.37
N ARG A 105 7.51 18.10 -6.20
CA ARG A 105 8.13 18.40 -7.49
C ARG A 105 9.62 18.70 -7.40
N GLU A 106 10.01 19.54 -6.44
CA GLU A 106 11.43 19.93 -6.29
C GLU A 106 12.30 18.72 -5.94
N VAL A 107 11.82 17.86 -5.02
CA VAL A 107 12.53 16.64 -4.65
C VAL A 107 12.64 15.70 -5.85
N THR A 108 11.58 15.57 -6.62
CA THR A 108 11.56 14.73 -7.84
C THR A 108 12.60 15.23 -8.85
N VAL A 109 12.59 16.53 -9.18
CA VAL A 109 13.54 17.13 -10.14
C VAL A 109 14.97 17.02 -9.63
N ARG A 110 15.22 17.30 -8.35
CA ARG A 110 16.53 17.13 -7.72
C ARG A 110 17.02 15.69 -7.84
N THR A 111 16.14 14.72 -7.55
CA THR A 111 16.49 13.30 -7.65
C THR A 111 16.86 12.92 -9.08
N MET A 112 16.05 13.33 -10.06
CA MET A 112 16.35 13.11 -11.49
C MET A 112 17.70 13.70 -11.88
N THR A 113 18.00 14.92 -11.45
CA THR A 113 19.27 15.59 -11.73
C THR A 113 20.45 14.81 -11.12
N LEU A 114 20.33 14.37 -9.88
CA LEU A 114 21.35 13.57 -9.21
C LEU A 114 21.59 12.23 -9.91
N VAL A 115 20.51 11.54 -10.31
CA VAL A 115 20.61 10.29 -11.07
C VAL A 115 21.29 10.53 -12.44
N CYS A 116 20.91 11.59 -13.17
CA CYS A 116 21.57 11.96 -14.42
C CYS A 116 23.07 12.22 -14.24
N ALA A 117 23.44 12.95 -13.20
CA ALA A 117 24.85 13.22 -12.88
C ALA A 117 25.61 11.93 -12.58
N LEU A 118 25.02 11.04 -11.79
CA LEU A 118 25.59 9.73 -11.44
C LEU A 118 25.78 8.85 -12.70
N LEU A 119 24.79 8.79 -13.59
CA LEU A 119 24.86 8.03 -14.85
C LEU A 119 25.97 8.53 -15.78
N ARG A 120 26.28 9.84 -15.73
CA ARG A 120 27.39 10.44 -16.48
C ARG A 120 28.75 10.15 -15.84
N GLN A 121 28.88 10.38 -14.53
CA GLN A 121 30.13 10.26 -13.80
C GLN A 121 30.55 8.80 -13.57
N ARG A 122 29.58 7.91 -13.42
CA ARG A 122 29.76 6.48 -13.09
C ARG A 122 30.65 6.21 -11.89
N LYS A 123 30.67 7.14 -10.94
CA LYS A 123 31.38 7.03 -9.67
C LYS A 123 30.53 7.70 -8.59
N ALA A 124 30.51 7.12 -7.41
CA ALA A 124 29.85 7.69 -6.24
C ALA A 124 30.55 7.26 -4.96
N THR A 125 30.35 8.00 -3.89
CA THR A 125 30.58 7.46 -2.54
C THR A 125 29.36 6.67 -2.11
N ALA A 126 29.53 5.69 -1.21
CA ALA A 126 28.41 4.92 -0.67
C ALA A 126 27.36 5.84 -0.01
N ARG A 127 27.80 6.93 0.64
CA ARG A 127 26.88 7.92 1.23
C ARG A 127 26.01 8.61 0.17
N ILE A 128 26.60 9.06 -0.95
CA ILE A 128 25.85 9.71 -2.05
C ILE A 128 24.93 8.71 -2.70
N TRP A 129 25.39 7.48 -2.93
CA TRP A 129 24.58 6.42 -3.50
C TRP A 129 23.34 6.17 -2.65
N ASN A 130 23.50 5.92 -1.36
CA ASN A 130 22.39 5.65 -0.44
C ASN A 130 21.42 6.83 -0.33
N ALA A 131 21.92 8.08 -0.40
CA ALA A 131 21.04 9.25 -0.46
C ALA A 131 20.19 9.27 -1.75
N ILE A 132 20.77 8.96 -2.91
CA ILE A 132 20.05 8.86 -4.19
C ILE A 132 19.01 7.73 -4.13
N VAL A 133 19.37 6.57 -3.58
CA VAL A 133 18.45 5.44 -3.39
C VAL A 133 17.27 5.84 -2.50
N GLY A 134 17.53 6.50 -1.37
CA GLY A 134 16.48 6.99 -0.49
C GLY A 134 15.50 7.94 -1.19
N LEU A 135 16.04 8.88 -1.97
CA LEU A 135 15.23 9.80 -2.78
C LEU A 135 14.44 9.08 -3.88
N ALA A 136 15.05 8.11 -4.56
CA ALA A 136 14.36 7.31 -5.59
C ALA A 136 13.22 6.47 -4.98
N VAL A 137 13.44 5.89 -3.80
CA VAL A 137 12.38 5.20 -3.05
C VAL A 137 11.25 6.16 -2.70
N TYR A 138 11.55 7.33 -2.17
CA TYR A 138 10.55 8.34 -1.83
C TYR A 138 9.67 8.70 -3.04
N VAL A 139 10.26 8.97 -4.20
CA VAL A 139 9.50 9.25 -5.44
C VAL A 139 8.63 8.04 -5.83
N SER A 140 9.16 6.82 -5.70
CA SER A 140 8.45 5.57 -6.06
C SER A 140 7.29 5.22 -5.11
N LEU A 141 7.17 5.84 -3.93
CA LEU A 141 6.04 5.60 -3.01
C LEU A 141 4.69 5.94 -3.63
N TYR A 142 4.67 6.81 -4.63
CA TYR A 142 3.46 7.20 -5.38
C TYR A 142 3.20 6.34 -6.62
N ALA A 143 4.05 5.36 -6.90
CA ALA A 143 3.87 4.38 -7.97
C ALA A 143 4.69 3.12 -7.63
N TRP A 144 4.16 2.32 -6.73
CA TRP A 144 4.84 1.16 -6.13
C TRP A 144 5.49 0.18 -7.12
N PRO A 145 4.90 -0.07 -8.34
CA PRO A 145 5.56 -0.90 -9.33
C PRO A 145 6.97 -0.41 -9.72
N ALA A 146 7.23 0.90 -9.58
CA ALA A 146 8.55 1.49 -9.88
C ALA A 146 9.66 0.99 -8.94
N LEU A 147 9.33 0.51 -7.74
CA LEU A 147 10.30 -0.08 -6.82
C LEU A 147 10.95 -1.35 -7.39
N ALA A 148 10.31 -2.03 -8.34
CA ALA A 148 10.90 -3.19 -9.01
C ALA A 148 12.12 -2.84 -9.89
N PHE A 149 12.33 -1.57 -10.25
CA PHE A 149 13.53 -1.12 -10.95
C PHE A 149 14.74 -0.92 -10.04
N LEU A 150 14.61 -1.00 -8.73
CA LEU A 150 15.66 -0.67 -7.76
C LEU A 150 16.21 -1.91 -7.03
N ASP A 151 16.11 -3.10 -7.60
CA ASP A 151 16.45 -4.37 -6.96
C ASP A 151 17.95 -4.47 -6.63
N ILE A 152 18.81 -4.33 -7.63
CA ILE A 152 20.27 -4.35 -7.47
C ILE A 152 20.74 -3.07 -6.79
N VAL A 153 20.11 -1.95 -7.12
CA VAL A 153 20.43 -0.60 -6.58
C VAL A 153 20.43 -0.58 -5.06
N PHE A 154 19.53 -1.33 -4.41
CA PHE A 154 19.43 -1.37 -2.94
C PHE A 154 20.68 -1.93 -2.26
N HIS A 155 21.40 -2.84 -2.91
CA HIS A 155 22.52 -3.57 -2.32
C HIS A 155 23.89 -3.16 -2.89
N GLU A 156 23.90 -2.25 -3.88
CA GLU A 156 25.13 -1.89 -4.62
C GLU A 156 26.23 -1.28 -3.72
N ALA A 157 25.83 -0.56 -2.67
CA ALA A 157 26.77 0.13 -1.79
C ALA A 157 27.05 -0.61 -0.47
N ASP A 158 26.43 -1.78 -0.25
CA ASP A 158 26.53 -2.51 1.04
C ASP A 158 27.97 -2.93 1.40
N ALA A 159 28.83 -3.11 0.38
CA ALA A 159 30.22 -3.55 0.56
C ALA A 159 31.21 -2.38 0.83
N TYR A 160 30.76 -1.12 0.79
CA TYR A 160 31.65 0.05 0.83
C TYR A 160 31.43 0.92 2.08
N ALA A 161 32.51 1.49 2.62
CA ALA A 161 32.41 2.46 3.69
C ALA A 161 31.73 3.78 3.19
N PRO A 162 31.04 4.54 4.06
CA PRO A 162 30.24 5.71 3.63
C PRO A 162 30.97 6.75 2.79
N GLY A 163 32.27 6.99 3.05
CA GLY A 163 33.12 7.92 2.31
C GLY A 163 33.89 7.30 1.15
N GLU A 164 33.86 5.99 1.01
CA GLU A 164 34.59 5.26 -0.02
C GLU A 164 33.97 5.51 -1.41
N VAL A 165 34.82 5.81 -2.38
CA VAL A 165 34.43 5.99 -3.78
C VAL A 165 34.45 4.66 -4.51
N PHE A 166 33.34 4.30 -5.12
CA PHE A 166 33.22 3.07 -5.91
C PHE A 166 32.65 3.35 -7.30
N VAL A 167 32.76 2.36 -8.17
CA VAL A 167 32.19 2.36 -9.52
C VAL A 167 30.96 1.44 -9.50
N PRO A 168 29.75 1.98 -9.60
CA PRO A 168 28.55 1.15 -9.61
C PRO A 168 28.52 0.17 -10.79
N SER A 169 27.94 -1.00 -10.56
CA SER A 169 27.82 -2.02 -11.59
C SER A 169 26.96 -1.51 -12.76
N ARG A 170 27.22 -2.05 -13.96
CA ARG A 170 26.41 -1.73 -15.14
C ARG A 170 24.93 -2.06 -14.93
N LYS A 171 24.63 -3.10 -14.16
CA LYS A 171 23.25 -3.52 -13.86
C LYS A 171 22.56 -2.48 -12.97
N ALA A 172 23.19 -2.02 -11.90
CA ALA A 172 22.64 -0.98 -11.03
C ALA A 172 22.41 0.35 -11.77
N LEU A 173 23.37 0.75 -12.63
CA LEU A 173 23.19 1.93 -13.48
C LEU A 173 22.05 1.76 -14.49
N ALA A 174 21.86 0.57 -15.08
CA ALA A 174 20.75 0.29 -15.97
C ALA A 174 19.39 0.32 -15.24
N GLU A 175 19.33 -0.15 -13.99
CA GLU A 175 18.14 -0.04 -13.15
C GLU A 175 17.78 1.42 -12.87
N LEU A 176 18.77 2.24 -12.47
CA LEU A 176 18.55 3.68 -12.26
C LEU A 176 18.14 4.41 -13.53
N ALA A 177 18.70 4.05 -14.69
CA ALA A 177 18.29 4.61 -15.97
C ALA A 177 16.85 4.22 -16.33
N SER A 178 16.48 2.97 -16.09
CA SER A 178 15.10 2.51 -16.26
C SER A 178 14.15 3.24 -15.32
N TRP A 179 14.48 3.33 -14.03
CA TRP A 179 13.71 4.07 -13.05
C TRP A 179 13.49 5.54 -13.49
N LEU A 180 14.56 6.21 -13.93
CA LEU A 180 14.52 7.61 -14.37
C LEU A 180 13.55 7.81 -15.55
N ALA A 181 13.51 6.87 -16.50
CA ALA A 181 12.61 6.95 -17.66
C ALA A 181 11.13 6.90 -17.27
N PHE A 182 10.80 6.24 -16.14
CA PHE A 182 9.41 6.11 -15.68
C PHE A 182 8.98 7.15 -14.63
N VAL A 183 9.89 8.01 -14.14
CA VAL A 183 9.54 9.07 -13.15
C VAL A 183 8.34 9.92 -13.57
N PRO A 184 8.17 10.34 -14.85
CA PRO A 184 7.00 11.13 -15.25
C PRO A 184 5.65 10.46 -15.02
N PHE A 185 5.61 9.13 -14.94
CA PHE A 185 4.40 8.33 -14.74
C PHE A 185 4.16 7.98 -13.26
N MET A 186 5.02 8.43 -12.34
CA MET A 186 4.92 8.12 -10.92
C MET A 186 3.96 9.06 -10.21
N SER A 187 2.68 8.75 -10.30
CA SER A 187 1.60 9.43 -9.58
C SER A 187 0.45 8.46 -9.30
N VAL A 188 -0.39 8.79 -8.35
CA VAL A 188 -1.62 8.04 -8.01
C VAL A 188 -2.83 8.84 -8.45
N ASP A 189 -3.71 8.25 -9.26
CA ASP A 189 -5.03 8.80 -9.53
C ASP A 189 -5.97 8.49 -8.36
N LEU A 190 -6.44 9.52 -7.68
CA LEU A 190 -7.37 9.38 -6.56
C LEU A 190 -8.78 9.00 -7.01
N ARG A 191 -9.14 9.27 -8.28
CA ARG A 191 -10.44 8.95 -8.89
C ARG A 191 -10.44 7.63 -9.65
N ALA A 192 -9.32 6.91 -9.69
CA ALA A 192 -9.21 5.63 -10.37
C ALA A 192 -10.35 4.70 -9.94
N LYS A 193 -11.09 4.17 -10.91
CA LYS A 193 -12.24 3.29 -10.67
C LYS A 193 -11.77 1.87 -10.40
N VAL A 194 -12.57 1.11 -9.67
CA VAL A 194 -12.35 -0.33 -9.54
C VAL A 194 -12.93 -1.05 -10.75
N ASP A 195 -12.23 -2.05 -11.27
CA ASP A 195 -12.79 -2.98 -12.25
C ASP A 195 -13.73 -3.95 -11.52
N THR A 196 -14.94 -4.10 -11.98
CA THR A 196 -15.90 -5.07 -11.41
C THR A 196 -15.51 -6.51 -11.72
N ARG A 197 -14.58 -6.73 -12.65
CA ARG A 197 -13.95 -8.03 -12.90
C ARG A 197 -12.95 -8.31 -11.78
N VAL A 198 -13.15 -9.43 -11.10
CA VAL A 198 -12.18 -9.96 -10.14
C VAL A 198 -11.59 -11.21 -10.75
N PHE A 199 -10.27 -11.26 -10.79
CA PHE A 199 -9.54 -12.37 -11.38
C PHE A 199 -9.05 -13.30 -10.29
N ALA A 200 -8.76 -14.55 -10.68
CA ALA A 200 -7.97 -15.46 -9.87
C ALA A 200 -6.95 -16.16 -10.77
N THR A 201 -5.75 -16.28 -10.25
CA THR A 201 -4.62 -16.87 -10.97
C THR A 201 -4.03 -18.03 -10.20
N ASP A 202 -3.55 -19.03 -10.94
CA ASP A 202 -2.89 -20.21 -10.39
C ASP A 202 -1.86 -20.81 -11.36
N ALA A 203 -0.91 -21.54 -10.81
CA ALA A 203 0.05 -22.34 -11.58
C ALA A 203 0.26 -23.72 -10.98
N SER A 204 0.07 -24.73 -11.79
CA SER A 204 0.48 -26.11 -11.49
C SER A 204 1.91 -26.39 -11.97
N SER A 205 2.35 -27.62 -11.79
CA SER A 205 3.64 -28.07 -12.36
C SER A 205 3.73 -27.93 -13.87
N ARG A 206 2.60 -27.94 -14.60
CA ARG A 206 2.53 -28.04 -16.07
C ARG A 206 1.79 -26.90 -16.75
N SER A 207 0.96 -26.14 -16.06
CA SER A 207 0.15 -25.09 -16.67
C SER A 207 -0.13 -23.94 -15.73
N CYS A 208 -0.33 -22.76 -16.34
CA CYS A 208 -0.83 -21.56 -15.69
C CYS A 208 -2.23 -21.27 -16.21
N ALA A 209 -3.10 -20.73 -15.36
CA ALA A 209 -4.44 -20.31 -15.75
C ALA A 209 -4.86 -19.06 -15.00
N ALA A 210 -5.79 -18.32 -15.61
CA ALA A 210 -6.58 -17.29 -14.96
C ALA A 210 -8.06 -17.50 -15.24
N VAL A 211 -8.87 -17.17 -14.25
CA VAL A 211 -10.33 -17.14 -14.34
C VAL A 211 -10.83 -15.79 -13.88
N VAL A 212 -12.05 -15.43 -14.25
CA VAL A 212 -12.66 -14.14 -13.92
C VAL A 212 -14.08 -14.35 -13.43
N THR A 213 -14.50 -13.52 -12.49
CA THR A 213 -15.91 -13.33 -12.11
C THR A 213 -16.23 -11.84 -12.10
N ARG A 214 -17.52 -11.50 -12.10
CA ARG A 214 -17.98 -10.12 -11.92
C ARG A 214 -18.65 -9.99 -10.57
N LEU A 215 -18.18 -9.03 -9.79
CA LEU A 215 -18.75 -8.70 -8.49
C LEU A 215 -19.36 -7.28 -8.52
N PRO A 216 -20.31 -7.00 -7.62
CA PRO A 216 -20.85 -5.66 -7.47
C PRO A 216 -19.72 -4.64 -7.14
N GLU A 217 -19.80 -3.44 -7.72
CA GLU A 217 -18.76 -2.41 -7.58
C GLU A 217 -18.48 -2.07 -6.11
N TYR A 218 -19.51 -1.98 -5.27
CA TYR A 218 -19.37 -1.69 -3.84
C TYR A 218 -18.51 -2.75 -3.12
N LEU A 219 -18.67 -4.03 -3.47
CA LEU A 219 -17.87 -5.11 -2.89
C LEU A 219 -16.41 -5.04 -3.37
N VAL A 220 -16.19 -4.85 -4.68
CA VAL A 220 -14.83 -4.72 -5.21
C VAL A 220 -14.12 -3.50 -4.62
N ARG A 221 -14.84 -2.40 -4.41
CA ARG A 221 -14.30 -1.19 -3.76
C ARG A 221 -13.89 -1.46 -2.32
N GLU A 222 -14.71 -2.21 -1.57
CA GLU A 222 -14.38 -2.59 -0.20
C GLU A 222 -13.18 -3.55 -0.15
N LEU A 223 -13.14 -4.57 -0.99
CA LEU A 223 -11.99 -5.48 -1.10
C LEU A 223 -10.71 -4.73 -1.49
N TRP A 224 -10.80 -3.76 -2.41
CA TRP A 224 -9.68 -2.90 -2.74
C TRP A 224 -9.23 -2.06 -1.55
N ARG A 225 -10.15 -1.52 -0.78
CA ARG A 225 -9.86 -0.75 0.43
C ARG A 225 -9.11 -1.59 1.46
N GLN A 226 -9.43 -2.86 1.57
CA GLN A 226 -8.85 -3.82 2.51
C GLN A 226 -7.60 -4.55 1.98
N ARG A 227 -7.14 -4.26 0.76
CA ARG A 227 -6.01 -4.96 0.14
C ARG A 227 -4.74 -4.93 0.99
N PRO A 228 -3.85 -5.94 0.85
CA PRO A 228 -2.54 -5.93 1.50
C PRO A 228 -1.74 -4.69 1.14
N ARG A 229 -1.03 -4.13 2.11
CA ARG A 229 -0.18 -2.96 1.96
C ARG A 229 1.23 -3.29 2.44
N ARG A 230 2.21 -2.52 2.00
CA ARG A 230 3.60 -2.68 2.43
C ARG A 230 3.71 -2.76 3.95
N GLY A 231 4.36 -3.80 4.46
CA GLY A 231 4.59 -4.02 5.90
C GLY A 231 3.36 -4.48 6.69
N VAL A 232 2.23 -4.71 6.01
CA VAL A 232 1.09 -5.45 6.55
C VAL A 232 1.02 -6.73 5.75
N GLY A 233 1.44 -7.84 6.32
CA GLY A 233 0.94 -9.14 5.90
C GLY A 233 -0.58 -9.14 6.10
N GLN A 234 -1.31 -9.98 5.40
CA GLN A 234 -2.68 -10.26 5.78
C GLN A 234 -2.64 -10.95 7.16
N ARG A 235 -2.55 -10.18 8.24
CA ARG A 235 -2.71 -10.71 9.58
C ARG A 235 -4.19 -10.68 9.90
N TYR A 236 -4.79 -11.81 9.84
CA TYR A 236 -6.23 -12.02 10.04
C TYR A 236 -6.57 -12.60 11.42
N ALA A 237 -5.65 -12.65 12.33
CA ALA A 237 -5.93 -13.06 13.72
C ALA A 237 -4.87 -12.53 14.69
N GLY A 238 -5.30 -12.12 15.88
CA GLY A 238 -4.48 -11.93 17.08
C GLY A 238 -3.86 -10.55 17.24
N ALA A 239 -4.55 -9.64 17.93
CA ALA A 239 -4.15 -8.24 18.14
C ALA A 239 -3.13 -8.03 19.27
N ALA A 240 -2.71 -9.06 19.99
CA ALA A 240 -1.92 -8.86 21.21
C ALA A 240 -0.41 -8.70 20.98
N ASP A 241 0.15 -9.17 19.87
CA ASP A 241 1.61 -9.26 19.71
C ASP A 241 2.29 -8.10 18.98
N ASN A 242 1.56 -7.07 18.55
CA ASN A 242 2.07 -6.10 17.56
C ASN A 242 2.67 -4.79 18.12
N LEU A 243 2.86 -4.65 19.44
CA LEU A 243 3.40 -3.43 20.04
C LEU A 243 4.92 -3.45 20.27
N VAL A 244 5.58 -4.60 20.12
CA VAL A 244 7.00 -4.74 20.47
C VAL A 244 7.93 -4.85 19.24
N ASP A 245 7.43 -5.20 18.06
CA ASP A 245 8.29 -5.54 16.90
C ASP A 245 8.63 -4.41 15.93
N ASP A 246 8.13 -3.19 16.12
CA ASP A 246 8.36 -2.10 15.14
C ASP A 246 9.76 -1.46 15.18
N ALA A 247 10.58 -1.77 16.17
CA ALA A 247 11.91 -1.18 16.31
C ALA A 247 13.08 -2.05 15.79
N SER A 248 12.89 -3.35 15.56
CA SER A 248 13.99 -4.28 15.26
C SER A 248 13.90 -5.05 13.95
N SER A 249 12.85 -4.88 13.15
CA SER A 249 12.63 -5.67 11.92
C SER A 249 13.16 -5.03 10.64
N ALA A 250 14.22 -4.24 10.71
CA ALA A 250 14.90 -3.75 9.51
C ALA A 250 15.86 -4.78 8.88
N CYS A 251 16.22 -5.82 9.58
CA CYS A 251 17.14 -6.86 9.10
C CYS A 251 16.72 -8.23 9.61
N VAL A 252 16.79 -9.21 8.71
CA VAL A 252 16.74 -10.67 8.93
C VAL A 252 15.38 -11.30 8.66
N GLY A 253 15.39 -12.18 7.66
CA GLY A 253 14.30 -13.08 7.35
C GLY A 253 14.10 -14.10 8.47
N SER A 254 12.86 -14.26 8.90
CA SER A 254 12.42 -15.44 9.63
C SER A 254 11.17 -16.03 8.95
N GLU A 255 11.38 -17.15 8.27
CA GLU A 255 10.34 -17.94 7.58
C GLU A 255 9.52 -18.86 8.53
N ALA A 256 9.56 -18.67 9.84
CA ALA A 256 9.10 -19.71 10.76
C ALA A 256 8.11 -19.25 11.85
N ALA A 257 7.05 -18.49 11.52
CA ALA A 257 5.99 -18.24 12.53
C ALA A 257 4.60 -17.90 11.96
N ASN A 258 4.05 -18.66 11.01
CA ASN A 258 2.79 -18.24 10.38
C ASN A 258 1.76 -19.34 10.11
N THR A 259 1.71 -20.43 10.83
CA THR A 259 0.76 -21.52 10.53
C THR A 259 -0.61 -21.39 11.19
N GLN A 260 -0.80 -20.56 12.21
CA GLN A 260 -2.10 -20.42 12.91
C GLN A 260 -2.91 -19.19 12.52
N GLY A 261 -2.29 -18.15 11.91
CA GLY A 261 -2.98 -16.96 11.42
C GLY A 261 -3.68 -17.14 10.07
N ASP A 262 -3.26 -18.10 9.28
CA ASP A 262 -3.76 -18.32 7.91
C ASP A 262 -5.15 -18.96 7.87
N GLU A 263 -5.59 -19.69 8.90
CA GLU A 263 -6.87 -20.39 8.89
C GLU A 263 -8.09 -19.45 9.04
N ALA A 264 -8.04 -18.44 9.89
CA ALA A 264 -9.16 -17.53 10.10
C ALA A 264 -9.31 -16.48 8.98
N ALA A 265 -8.21 -16.11 8.39
CA ALA A 265 -8.15 -15.16 7.29
C ALA A 265 -8.66 -15.69 5.98
N SER A 266 -8.56 -16.96 5.81
CA SER A 266 -8.95 -17.67 4.61
C SER A 266 -10.45 -17.79 4.44
N THR A 267 -11.22 -17.53 5.51
CA THR A 267 -12.66 -17.87 5.51
C THR A 267 -13.45 -17.01 4.52
N TRP A 268 -13.32 -15.67 4.55
CA TRP A 268 -14.14 -14.82 3.70
C TRP A 268 -13.80 -14.96 2.20
N SER A 269 -12.51 -15.08 1.85
CA SER A 269 -12.08 -15.24 0.46
C SER A 269 -12.48 -16.61 -0.09
N ALA A 270 -12.39 -17.66 0.73
CA ALA A 270 -12.86 -18.99 0.38
C ALA A 270 -14.39 -19.02 0.16
N GLU A 271 -15.14 -18.46 1.09
CA GLU A 271 -16.60 -18.38 1.00
C GLU A 271 -17.07 -17.60 -0.23
N LEU A 272 -16.45 -16.44 -0.48
CA LEU A 272 -16.76 -15.64 -1.67
C LEU A 272 -16.42 -16.40 -2.97
N CYS A 273 -15.24 -17.04 -3.05
CA CYS A 273 -14.83 -17.82 -4.22
C CYS A 273 -15.75 -19.00 -4.49
N ASN A 274 -16.31 -19.62 -3.45
CA ASN A 274 -17.23 -20.73 -3.56
C ASN A 274 -18.66 -20.28 -3.91
N ALA A 275 -19.04 -19.04 -3.59
CA ALA A 275 -20.39 -18.51 -3.77
C ALA A 275 -20.67 -17.97 -5.19
N VAL A 276 -19.65 -17.79 -6.03
CA VAL A 276 -19.78 -17.18 -7.35
C VAL A 276 -19.31 -18.10 -8.46
N GLY A 277 -19.84 -17.89 -9.67
CA GLY A 277 -19.37 -18.58 -10.87
C GLY A 277 -18.16 -17.89 -11.47
N TRP A 278 -17.30 -18.70 -12.10
CA TRP A 278 -16.08 -18.25 -12.73
C TRP A 278 -16.04 -18.61 -14.21
N GLU A 279 -15.42 -17.76 -15.02
CA GLU A 279 -15.21 -17.95 -16.45
C GLU A 279 -13.71 -18.01 -16.76
N PRO A 280 -13.28 -18.84 -17.73
CA PRO A 280 -11.88 -18.91 -18.11
C PRO A 280 -11.44 -17.64 -18.84
N VAL A 281 -10.24 -17.11 -18.48
CA VAL A 281 -9.59 -16.00 -19.18
C VAL A 281 -8.53 -16.55 -20.12
N PHE A 282 -7.57 -17.29 -19.56
CA PHE A 282 -6.55 -17.98 -20.33
C PHE A 282 -6.07 -19.25 -19.61
N LYS A 283 -5.47 -20.12 -20.41
CA LYS A 283 -4.68 -21.26 -19.93
C LYS A 283 -3.54 -21.50 -20.90
N TYR A 284 -2.33 -21.74 -20.38
CA TYR A 284 -1.19 -22.14 -21.20
C TYR A 284 -0.28 -23.10 -20.46
N SER A 285 0.47 -23.90 -21.22
CA SER A 285 1.41 -24.89 -20.68
C SER A 285 2.73 -24.26 -20.29
N VAL A 286 3.30 -24.70 -19.16
CA VAL A 286 4.63 -24.31 -18.69
C VAL A 286 5.52 -25.53 -18.69
N GLN A 287 6.55 -25.52 -19.55
CA GLN A 287 7.50 -26.62 -19.69
C GLN A 287 8.80 -26.42 -18.89
N ARG A 288 8.92 -25.30 -18.16
CA ARG A 288 10.15 -24.93 -17.48
C ARG A 288 10.24 -25.55 -16.09
N SER A 289 11.41 -26.07 -15.76
CA SER A 289 11.76 -26.45 -14.38
C SER A 289 12.07 -25.15 -13.61
N GLU A 290 11.06 -24.55 -12.99
CA GLU A 290 11.20 -23.34 -12.18
C GLU A 290 10.64 -23.58 -10.79
N HIS A 291 11.08 -22.77 -9.83
CA HIS A 291 10.50 -22.78 -8.48
C HIS A 291 9.02 -22.43 -8.53
N ILE A 292 8.24 -23.00 -7.61
CA ILE A 292 6.78 -22.84 -7.62
C ILE A 292 6.37 -21.35 -7.56
N ASP A 293 6.96 -20.54 -6.69
CA ASP A 293 6.64 -19.11 -6.55
C ASP A 293 6.78 -18.36 -7.88
N THR A 294 7.83 -18.72 -8.67
CA THR A 294 8.05 -18.14 -9.99
C THR A 294 6.96 -18.54 -10.98
N LYS A 295 6.52 -19.81 -10.92
CA LYS A 295 5.41 -20.29 -11.75
C LYS A 295 4.12 -19.58 -11.42
N GLU A 296 3.79 -19.44 -10.14
CA GLU A 296 2.59 -18.75 -9.65
C GLU A 296 2.61 -17.23 -9.97
N ALA A 297 3.78 -16.59 -10.03
CA ALA A 297 3.89 -15.21 -10.48
C ALA A 297 3.61 -15.00 -11.98
N ARG A 298 3.82 -16.04 -12.82
CA ARG A 298 3.66 -15.94 -14.27
C ARG A 298 2.25 -15.64 -14.74
N PRO A 299 1.20 -16.33 -14.26
CA PRO A 299 -0.17 -15.98 -14.65
C PRO A 299 -0.55 -14.57 -14.24
N ILE A 300 -0.09 -14.08 -13.07
CA ILE A 300 -0.30 -12.67 -12.66
C ILE A 300 0.37 -11.73 -13.67
N CYS A 301 1.63 -11.98 -14.05
CA CYS A 301 2.33 -11.18 -15.06
C CYS A 301 1.62 -11.22 -16.43
N THR A 302 1.09 -12.38 -16.82
CA THR A 302 0.33 -12.53 -18.06
C THR A 302 -0.96 -11.73 -18.02
N LEU A 303 -1.68 -11.79 -16.90
CA LEU A 303 -2.89 -11.02 -16.66
C LEU A 303 -2.61 -9.51 -16.76
N VAL A 304 -1.57 -9.00 -16.06
CA VAL A 304 -1.18 -7.59 -16.12
C VAL A 304 -0.95 -7.13 -17.56
N ARG A 305 -0.20 -7.90 -18.36
CA ARG A 305 0.07 -7.57 -19.76
C ARG A 305 -1.17 -7.59 -20.62
N GLN A 306 -2.05 -8.59 -20.42
CA GLN A 306 -3.30 -8.65 -21.15
C GLN A 306 -4.18 -7.43 -20.85
N LEU A 307 -4.31 -7.07 -19.56
CA LEU A 307 -5.06 -5.90 -19.14
C LEU A 307 -4.44 -4.59 -19.66
N ALA A 308 -3.12 -4.47 -19.65
CA ALA A 308 -2.42 -3.30 -20.19
C ALA A 308 -2.63 -3.11 -21.71
N CYS A 309 -2.94 -4.18 -22.45
CA CYS A 309 -3.32 -4.10 -23.85
C CYS A 309 -4.81 -3.76 -24.08
N GLU A 310 -5.63 -3.77 -23.03
CA GLU A 310 -7.05 -3.41 -23.10
C GLU A 310 -7.26 -1.94 -22.79
N VAL A 311 -7.63 -1.10 -23.75
CA VAL A 311 -7.93 0.34 -23.54
C VAL A 311 -8.92 0.58 -22.40
N ARG A 312 -9.92 -0.29 -22.25
CA ARG A 312 -10.92 -0.22 -21.16
C ARG A 312 -10.34 -0.45 -19.76
N SER A 313 -9.13 -0.97 -19.65
CA SER A 313 -8.46 -1.26 -18.37
C SER A 313 -7.49 -0.17 -17.95
N GLU A 314 -7.29 0.87 -18.78
CA GLU A 314 -6.45 2.03 -18.45
C GLU A 314 -7.00 2.77 -17.21
N GLY A 315 -6.11 3.10 -16.28
CA GLY A 315 -6.44 3.82 -15.04
C GLY A 315 -7.31 3.03 -14.06
N LEU A 316 -7.48 1.71 -14.23
CA LEU A 316 -8.32 0.91 -13.35
C LEU A 316 -7.54 0.29 -12.18
N ARG A 317 -8.29 0.07 -11.10
CA ARG A 317 -7.91 -0.73 -9.94
C ARG A 317 -8.46 -2.13 -10.09
N VAL A 318 -7.59 -3.12 -10.23
CA VAL A 318 -7.93 -4.52 -10.52
C VAL A 318 -7.56 -5.42 -9.35
N LEU A 319 -8.44 -6.36 -9.02
CA LEU A 319 -8.20 -7.39 -8.01
C LEU A 319 -7.87 -8.73 -8.68
N ASP A 320 -6.82 -9.38 -8.17
CA ASP A 320 -6.46 -10.75 -8.48
C ASP A 320 -6.39 -11.57 -7.18
N LEU A 321 -6.81 -12.81 -7.22
CA LEU A 321 -6.75 -13.75 -6.11
C LEU A 321 -5.66 -14.78 -6.40
N SER A 322 -4.80 -15.04 -5.44
CA SER A 322 -3.73 -16.03 -5.54
C SER A 322 -3.52 -16.73 -4.21
N ASP A 323 -3.20 -18.01 -4.25
CA ASP A 323 -2.86 -18.81 -3.06
C ASP A 323 -1.36 -18.76 -2.71
N SER A 324 -0.59 -17.95 -3.43
CA SER A 324 0.83 -17.74 -3.20
C SER A 324 1.08 -16.56 -2.27
N SER A 325 1.27 -16.79 -0.97
CA SER A 325 1.63 -15.74 0.01
C SER A 325 2.88 -14.95 -0.40
N PRO A 326 3.97 -15.55 -0.95
CA PRO A 326 5.12 -14.79 -1.45
C PRO A 326 4.74 -13.80 -2.57
N ASN A 327 3.85 -14.19 -3.49
CA ASN A 327 3.39 -13.33 -4.57
C ASN A 327 2.50 -12.21 -4.03
N VAL A 328 1.54 -12.50 -3.15
CA VAL A 328 0.72 -11.47 -2.48
C VAL A 328 1.61 -10.40 -1.84
N GLY A 329 2.62 -10.84 -1.06
CA GLY A 329 3.56 -9.93 -0.41
C GLY A 329 4.42 -9.12 -1.40
N ALA A 330 4.87 -9.73 -2.49
CA ALA A 330 5.70 -9.08 -3.50
C ALA A 330 4.91 -7.98 -4.26
N TRP A 331 3.68 -8.27 -4.68
CA TRP A 331 2.80 -7.28 -5.32
C TRP A 331 2.39 -6.15 -4.37
N ALA A 332 2.08 -6.46 -3.11
CA ALA A 332 1.77 -5.44 -2.10
C ALA A 332 2.94 -4.48 -1.83
N LYS A 333 4.19 -4.94 -2.01
CA LYS A 333 5.41 -4.12 -1.82
C LYS A 333 5.89 -3.45 -3.11
N GLY A 334 5.40 -3.87 -4.29
CA GLY A 334 5.93 -3.46 -5.59
C GLY A 334 7.36 -3.96 -5.86
N ARG A 335 7.91 -4.82 -5.00
CA ARG A 335 9.26 -5.40 -5.11
C ARG A 335 9.37 -6.72 -4.34
N SER A 336 10.41 -7.48 -4.63
CA SER A 336 10.73 -8.70 -3.90
C SER A 336 12.22 -8.75 -3.59
N SER A 337 12.58 -9.24 -2.40
CA SER A 337 13.96 -9.61 -2.06
C SER A 337 14.39 -10.94 -2.71
N SER A 338 13.44 -11.69 -3.28
CA SER A 338 13.74 -12.90 -4.02
C SER A 338 14.30 -12.56 -5.40
N GLY A 339 15.53 -12.93 -5.67
CA GLY A 339 16.15 -12.78 -7.00
C GLY A 339 15.40 -13.49 -8.14
N ARG A 340 14.39 -14.30 -7.82
CA ARG A 340 13.52 -14.98 -8.79
C ARG A 340 12.27 -14.17 -9.12
N LEU A 341 11.65 -13.54 -8.12
CA LEU A 341 10.43 -12.74 -8.29
C LEU A 341 10.71 -11.32 -8.75
N GLY A 342 11.81 -10.69 -8.29
CA GLY A 342 12.20 -9.34 -8.69
C GLY A 342 12.18 -9.11 -10.20
N PRO A 343 12.82 -9.97 -11.02
CA PRO A 343 12.81 -9.85 -12.48
C PRO A 343 11.41 -9.94 -13.12
N LEU A 344 10.46 -10.68 -12.51
CA LEU A 344 9.09 -10.79 -13.02
C LEU A 344 8.31 -9.51 -12.75
N LEU A 345 8.39 -8.97 -11.54
CA LEU A 345 7.78 -7.68 -11.20
C LEU A 345 8.32 -6.56 -12.10
N ARG A 346 9.65 -6.52 -12.31
CA ARG A 346 10.30 -5.54 -13.19
C ARG A 346 9.80 -5.60 -14.63
N ARG A 347 9.46 -6.78 -15.14
CA ARG A 347 8.95 -6.96 -16.51
C ARG A 347 7.56 -6.36 -16.72
N VAL A 348 6.73 -6.30 -15.68
CA VAL A 348 5.35 -5.79 -15.78
C VAL A 348 5.17 -4.41 -15.17
N ALA A 349 6.20 -3.89 -14.49
CA ALA A 349 6.17 -2.53 -13.96
C ALA A 349 5.95 -1.45 -15.05
N PRO A 350 6.61 -1.52 -16.24
CA PRO A 350 6.33 -0.59 -17.34
C PRO A 350 4.86 -0.61 -17.78
N ASP A 351 4.28 -1.81 -17.90
CA ASP A 351 2.89 -1.97 -18.32
C ASP A 351 1.94 -1.27 -17.35
N GLN A 352 2.14 -1.47 -16.05
CA GLN A 352 1.35 -0.82 -15.00
C GLN A 352 1.52 0.70 -14.96
N LEU A 353 2.77 1.20 -15.10
CA LEU A 353 3.06 2.63 -15.03
C LEU A 353 2.53 3.40 -16.23
N LEU A 354 2.68 2.85 -17.45
CA LEU A 354 2.24 3.50 -18.68
C LEU A 354 0.72 3.54 -18.83
N THR A 355 0.02 2.53 -18.32
CA THR A 355 -1.45 2.45 -18.39
C THR A 355 -2.14 2.91 -17.12
N ASP A 356 -1.39 3.35 -16.11
CA ASP A 356 -1.90 3.67 -14.76
C ASP A 356 -2.74 2.52 -14.16
N LEU A 357 -2.43 1.28 -14.55
CA LEU A 357 -3.10 0.07 -14.10
C LEU A 357 -2.60 -0.31 -12.70
N GLN A 358 -3.50 -0.33 -11.74
CA GLN A 358 -3.18 -0.71 -10.37
C GLN A 358 -3.72 -2.11 -10.10
N ILE A 359 -2.84 -3.08 -9.85
CA ILE A 359 -3.25 -4.43 -9.49
C ILE A 359 -2.97 -4.69 -8.00
N ALA A 360 -3.94 -5.29 -7.32
CA ALA A 360 -3.76 -5.79 -5.97
C ALA A 360 -4.04 -7.29 -5.95
N VAL A 361 -3.11 -8.05 -5.39
CA VAL A 361 -3.22 -9.50 -5.23
C VAL A 361 -3.68 -9.79 -3.81
N LEU A 362 -4.80 -10.50 -3.68
CA LEU A 362 -5.39 -10.93 -2.43
C LEU A 362 -5.14 -12.42 -2.22
N TYR A 363 -4.96 -12.83 -0.99
CA TYR A 363 -4.79 -14.24 -0.67
C TYR A 363 -6.10 -15.00 -0.68
N VAL A 364 -6.07 -16.21 -1.24
CA VAL A 364 -7.13 -17.21 -1.17
C VAL A 364 -6.52 -18.56 -0.84
N PRO A 365 -7.14 -19.40 0.01
CA PRO A 365 -6.63 -20.75 0.26
C PRO A 365 -6.62 -21.58 -1.02
N THR A 366 -5.62 -22.45 -1.18
CA THR A 366 -5.47 -23.32 -2.35
C THR A 366 -6.73 -24.15 -2.63
N SER A 367 -7.40 -24.66 -1.58
CA SER A 367 -8.64 -25.41 -1.71
C SER A 367 -9.81 -24.61 -2.31
N ALA A 368 -9.77 -23.28 -2.16
CA ALA A 368 -10.80 -22.36 -2.64
C ALA A 368 -10.38 -21.61 -3.92
N ASN A 369 -9.11 -21.67 -4.35
CA ASN A 369 -8.66 -20.99 -5.56
C ASN A 369 -9.38 -21.53 -6.80
N PRO A 370 -10.22 -20.70 -7.47
CA PRO A 370 -11.01 -21.16 -8.62
C PRO A 370 -10.15 -21.45 -9.86
N ALA A 371 -8.93 -20.92 -9.92
CA ALA A 371 -7.98 -21.17 -11.00
C ALA A 371 -7.25 -22.52 -10.89
N ASP A 372 -7.29 -23.21 -9.72
CA ASP A 372 -6.69 -24.54 -9.53
C ASP A 372 -7.32 -25.60 -10.45
N ASN A 373 -8.64 -25.53 -10.65
CA ASN A 373 -9.31 -26.49 -11.54
C ASN A 373 -8.81 -26.45 -12.99
N PRO A 374 -8.75 -25.30 -13.68
CA PRO A 374 -8.19 -25.22 -15.03
C PRO A 374 -6.74 -25.66 -15.11
N THR A 375 -5.89 -25.33 -14.12
CA THR A 375 -4.47 -25.74 -14.14
C THR A 375 -4.30 -27.26 -14.06
N ARG A 376 -5.27 -27.96 -13.44
CA ARG A 376 -5.32 -29.43 -13.35
C ARG A 376 -6.16 -30.09 -14.45
N GLY A 377 -6.60 -29.33 -15.46
CA GLY A 377 -7.41 -29.87 -16.57
C GLY A 377 -8.87 -30.11 -16.23
N ARG A 378 -9.35 -29.61 -15.11
CA ARG A 378 -10.75 -29.68 -14.68
C ARG A 378 -11.55 -28.48 -15.21
N ARG A 379 -12.88 -28.60 -15.23
CA ARG A 379 -13.75 -27.48 -15.60
C ARG A 379 -13.75 -26.39 -14.52
N VAL A 380 -13.92 -25.15 -14.95
CA VAL A 380 -14.07 -24.00 -14.05
C VAL A 380 -15.33 -24.17 -13.20
N ARG A 381 -15.31 -23.66 -11.98
CA ARG A 381 -16.45 -23.72 -11.05
C ARG A 381 -17.63 -22.92 -11.60
N ARG A 382 -18.80 -23.52 -11.55
CA ARG A 382 -20.06 -22.84 -11.82
C ARG A 382 -20.57 -22.16 -10.55
N ALA A 383 -21.43 -21.15 -10.72
CA ALA A 383 -22.13 -20.57 -9.58
C ALA A 383 -22.98 -21.65 -8.88
N PRO A 384 -22.92 -21.73 -7.55
CA PRO A 384 -23.86 -22.58 -6.81
C PRO A 384 -25.28 -22.04 -6.93
N VAL A 385 -26.24 -22.87 -6.60
CA VAL A 385 -27.62 -22.42 -6.41
C VAL A 385 -27.64 -21.51 -5.17
N ASP A 386 -28.45 -20.45 -5.17
CA ASP A 386 -28.49 -19.46 -4.08
C ASP A 386 -28.72 -20.06 -2.69
N THR A 387 -29.43 -21.18 -2.61
CA THR A 387 -29.63 -21.94 -1.37
C THR A 387 -28.39 -22.62 -0.80
N GLU A 388 -27.32 -22.73 -1.59
CA GLU A 388 -26.06 -23.35 -1.18
C GLU A 388 -25.00 -22.33 -0.74
N ARG A 389 -25.32 -21.03 -0.78
CA ARG A 389 -24.41 -19.98 -0.32
C ARG A 389 -24.35 -19.92 1.19
N SER A 390 -23.16 -19.61 1.71
CA SER A 390 -23.01 -19.34 3.14
C SER A 390 -23.58 -17.98 3.52
N ALA A 391 -24.00 -17.84 4.78
CA ALA A 391 -24.48 -16.56 5.33
C ALA A 391 -23.45 -15.43 5.20
N LEU A 392 -22.15 -15.76 5.26
CA LEU A 392 -21.05 -14.80 5.07
C LEU A 392 -20.97 -14.34 3.61
N ALA A 393 -21.04 -15.26 2.66
CA ALA A 393 -21.04 -14.92 1.24
C ALA A 393 -22.24 -14.05 0.86
N ASP A 394 -23.43 -14.36 1.37
CA ASP A 394 -24.63 -13.55 1.16
C ASP A 394 -24.53 -12.16 1.79
N ALA A 395 -23.92 -12.05 2.97
CA ALA A 395 -23.65 -10.76 3.59
C ALA A 395 -22.71 -9.90 2.72
N LEU A 396 -21.62 -10.48 2.22
CA LEU A 396 -20.67 -9.79 1.35
C LEU A 396 -21.32 -9.35 0.03
N LEU A 397 -22.03 -10.26 -0.63
CA LEU A 397 -22.72 -9.99 -1.89
C LEU A 397 -23.87 -9.00 -1.75
N SER A 398 -24.46 -8.83 -0.56
CA SER A 398 -25.47 -7.82 -0.25
C SER A 398 -24.93 -6.50 0.31
N GLY A 399 -23.60 -6.33 0.41
CA GLY A 399 -22.97 -5.10 0.87
C GLY A 399 -22.93 -4.93 2.41
N ARG A 400 -23.17 -5.99 3.15
CA ARG A 400 -23.04 -6.01 4.61
C ARG A 400 -21.61 -6.41 4.99
N PHE A 401 -20.78 -5.43 5.33
CA PHE A 401 -19.35 -5.64 5.61
C PHE A 401 -19.02 -5.72 7.09
N ASP A 402 -20.00 -5.66 7.98
CA ASP A 402 -19.78 -5.73 9.43
C ASP A 402 -19.08 -7.02 9.84
N SER A 403 -19.38 -8.11 9.14
CA SER A 403 -18.72 -9.40 9.34
C SER A 403 -17.24 -9.42 8.89
N LEU A 404 -16.86 -8.60 7.91
CA LEU A 404 -15.45 -8.40 7.53
C LEU A 404 -14.71 -7.60 8.60
N THR A 405 -15.36 -6.62 9.20
CA THR A 405 -14.78 -5.81 10.26
C THR A 405 -14.66 -6.58 11.57
N ASP A 406 -15.61 -7.43 11.90
CA ASP A 406 -15.65 -8.18 13.15
C ASP A 406 -14.70 -9.39 13.20
N ALA A 407 -14.59 -10.15 12.13
CA ALA A 407 -13.76 -11.36 12.08
C ALA A 407 -12.28 -11.07 11.74
N SER A 408 -12.02 -10.05 10.93
CA SER A 408 -10.68 -9.76 10.42
C SER A 408 -10.07 -8.45 10.96
N PHE A 409 -10.85 -7.59 11.62
CA PHE A 409 -10.45 -6.23 11.95
C PHE A 409 -10.62 -5.80 13.42
N ARG A 410 -11.27 -6.58 14.28
CA ARG A 410 -11.33 -6.27 15.74
C ARG A 410 -9.96 -6.21 16.39
N SER A 411 -8.95 -6.77 15.76
CA SER A 411 -7.59 -6.74 16.28
C SER A 411 -6.85 -5.42 16.09
N SER A 412 -7.39 -4.46 15.36
CA SER A 412 -6.74 -3.16 15.14
C SER A 412 -7.45 -1.97 15.81
N THR A 413 -8.58 -2.16 16.44
CA THR A 413 -9.09 -1.18 17.38
C THR A 413 -8.33 -1.35 18.70
N LEU A 414 -7.20 -0.65 18.82
CA LEU A 414 -6.68 -0.21 20.10
C LEU A 414 -7.85 0.45 20.84
N GLN A 415 -8.48 -0.28 21.74
CA GLN A 415 -9.06 0.34 22.92
C GLN A 415 -7.86 1.04 23.57
N ALA A 416 -7.81 2.35 23.47
CA ALA A 416 -6.89 3.13 24.27
C ALA A 416 -7.07 2.62 25.71
N PRO A 417 -6.00 2.22 26.40
CA PRO A 417 -6.12 1.81 27.78
C PRO A 417 -6.88 2.91 28.54
N PRO A 418 -7.73 2.57 29.52
CA PRO A 418 -8.49 3.57 30.25
C PRO A 418 -7.52 4.61 30.78
N LEU A 419 -7.87 5.88 30.67
CA LEU A 419 -7.04 7.04 31.04
C LEU A 419 -6.38 6.95 32.42
N SER A 420 -6.90 6.10 33.32
CA SER A 420 -6.34 5.81 34.65
C SER A 420 -4.96 5.12 34.61
N VAL A 421 -4.62 4.41 33.52
CA VAL A 421 -3.32 3.72 33.39
C VAL A 421 -2.22 4.64 32.80
N LEU A 422 -2.61 5.76 32.17
CA LEU A 422 -1.67 6.71 31.58
C LEU A 422 -1.29 7.91 32.46
N LEU A 423 -1.85 7.97 33.68
CA LEU A 423 -1.64 9.07 34.63
C LEU A 423 -0.80 8.69 35.86
N GLU A 424 -0.25 7.49 35.92
CA GLU A 424 0.79 7.24 36.93
C GLU A 424 2.06 7.97 36.52
N PRO A 425 2.57 8.91 37.34
CA PRO A 425 3.84 9.56 37.06
C PRO A 425 4.94 8.49 37.09
N VAL A 426 5.55 8.23 35.94
CA VAL A 426 6.79 7.46 35.89
C VAL A 426 7.82 8.31 36.66
N ALA A 427 8.16 7.84 37.86
CA ALA A 427 9.27 8.41 38.62
C ALA A 427 10.53 8.25 37.75
N GLY A 428 10.94 9.33 37.13
CA GLY A 428 12.21 9.39 36.41
C GLY A 428 13.36 9.16 37.39
N PRO A 429 14.45 8.55 36.96
CA PRO A 429 15.66 8.48 37.77
C PRO A 429 16.10 9.91 38.15
N PRO A 430 16.65 10.13 39.38
CA PRO A 430 17.12 11.46 39.78
C PRO A 430 18.22 11.91 38.82
N TYR A 431 18.07 13.14 38.32
CA TYR A 431 19.16 13.83 37.59
C TYR A 431 20.34 13.98 38.54
N PRO A 432 21.56 13.65 38.17
CA PRO A 432 22.71 14.04 38.95
C PRO A 432 22.87 15.56 38.83
N ASP A 433 22.61 16.25 39.92
CA ASP A 433 23.18 17.57 40.17
C ASP A 433 24.71 17.45 40.22
N ASP A 434 25.41 18.45 39.71
CA ASP A 434 26.84 18.66 39.66
C ASP A 434 27.53 18.45 38.32
N ILE A 435 27.57 19.55 37.53
CA ILE A 435 28.78 20.07 36.89
C ILE A 435 28.58 21.59 36.68
N CYS A 436 28.69 22.35 37.74
CA CYS A 436 29.10 23.75 37.68
C CYS A 436 30.44 23.83 38.38
N GLY A 437 31.52 23.68 37.65
CA GLY A 437 32.88 23.87 38.05
C GLY A 437 33.46 25.09 37.33
N THR A 438 33.56 26.17 38.06
CA THR A 438 34.33 27.39 37.75
C THR A 438 35.81 27.07 37.57
N SER A 439 36.37 27.48 36.45
CA SER A 439 37.64 28.25 36.30
C SER A 439 37.96 28.48 34.84
#